data_218ca4f2a669dbea1006332c7e99e472
#
_entry.id   218ca4f2a669dbea1006332c7e99e472
#
_cell.length_a   1.000
_cell.length_b   1.000
_cell.length_c   1.000
_cell.angle_alpha   90.00
_cell.angle_beta   90.00
_cell.angle_gamma   90.00
#
_symmetry.space_group_name_H-M   'P 1'
#
loop_
_entity.id
_entity.type
_entity.pdbx_description
1 polymer ?
#
loop_
_entity_poly.entity_id
_entity_poly.type
_entity_poly.pdbx_seq_one_letter_code
_entity_poly.pdbx_strand_id
1 'polypeptide(L)'
;MTISTSPGMTLPSVNKRLIGAAVAIALGMGAWFLLHSMGEEDVWAKTALFIFILFFLLGSGVWVGLALMAVAYIGLDVFVPGIAGDRMLTTIWSSSSSWTLTALPLFIWMGEILFRTRLSEDMFRGLSPWMAGLPGGLLHTNVVGCTVFAAVSGSSAATLTTVGKMSIPELRRRGYPEFMTIGTLAGSATLGLMIPPSLTLIVYGVTINESITKLFIAGIVPGLVLATMFMGYCAAWYYLFPSQRPARDPGMSFSAKLWNSRFLIPVICLILAVIGSMYMGLATPTEAAAIGVLGALILAALQGSLNWQTFTESLMGATRTSAMIALILMGAAALAQSMGFTGLPRALAEWIASMDLSVFTLIAALTIFFIIIGCFLDGISSVVLTMAVIEPMVNIPAFQDLGFSMIWFGIFVVVVVEMAQITPPIGFNLFVLQGMIGKEIGYIAKTAIPMFLIMVLMVAILVMFPELATWLPETARSTPG
;
A
#
# COMPACT_ATOMS: atom_id res chain seq x y z
N MET A 1 -14.44 -35.06 -20.87
CA MET A 1 -13.77 -33.85 -20.42
C MET A 1 -13.22 -34.12 -19.04
N THR A 2 -11.98 -34.58 -18.95
CA THR A 2 -11.31 -35.00 -17.72
C THR A 2 -10.66 -33.75 -17.10
N ILE A 3 -11.12 -33.36 -15.94
CA ILE A 3 -10.56 -32.27 -15.12
C ILE A 3 -9.24 -32.79 -14.53
N SER A 4 -8.11 -32.29 -15.01
CA SER A 4 -6.79 -32.53 -14.44
C SER A 4 -6.71 -31.82 -13.10
N THR A 5 -6.71 -32.59 -12.02
CA THR A 5 -6.41 -32.11 -10.67
C THR A 5 -4.91 -31.82 -10.55
N SER A 6 -4.55 -30.57 -10.28
CA SER A 6 -3.22 -30.17 -9.92
C SER A 6 -2.70 -30.93 -8.69
N PRO A 7 -1.39 -31.29 -8.60
CA PRO A 7 -0.84 -32.05 -7.48
C PRO A 7 -0.94 -31.26 -6.19
N GLY A 8 -1.59 -31.88 -5.23
CA GLY A 8 -2.10 -31.34 -3.99
C GLY A 8 -1.10 -30.59 -3.12
N MET A 9 -1.52 -29.41 -2.76
CA MET A 9 -1.18 -28.80 -1.50
C MET A 9 -1.89 -29.61 -0.40
N THR A 10 -1.24 -30.63 0.15
CA THR A 10 -1.77 -31.37 1.30
C THR A 10 -1.80 -30.41 2.47
N LEU A 11 -2.99 -29.95 2.81
CA LEU A 11 -3.22 -29.22 4.06
C LEU A 11 -2.67 -30.08 5.22
N PRO A 12 -1.88 -29.54 6.15
CA PRO A 12 -1.40 -30.30 7.30
C PRO A 12 -2.61 -30.86 8.03
N SER A 13 -2.52 -32.14 8.45
CA SER A 13 -3.60 -32.81 9.16
C SER A 13 -4.02 -31.96 10.38
N VAL A 14 -5.28 -32.05 10.80
CA VAL A 14 -5.86 -31.32 11.95
C VAL A 14 -4.93 -31.42 13.18
N ASN A 15 -4.31 -32.59 13.41
CA ASN A 15 -3.35 -32.80 14.48
C ASN A 15 -2.10 -31.93 14.39
N LYS A 16 -1.53 -31.67 13.21
CA LYS A 16 -0.36 -30.81 13.04
C LYS A 16 -0.70 -29.33 13.30
N ARG A 17 -1.89 -28.89 12.96
CA ARG A 17 -2.36 -27.53 13.28
C ARG A 17 -2.59 -27.35 14.78
N LEU A 18 -3.19 -28.33 15.44
CA LEU A 18 -3.38 -28.32 16.90
C LEU A 18 -2.06 -28.35 17.67
N ILE A 19 -1.09 -29.15 17.22
CA ILE A 19 0.26 -29.17 17.81
C ILE A 19 0.95 -27.83 17.60
N GLY A 20 0.88 -27.24 16.40
CA GLY A 20 1.44 -25.92 16.12
C GLY A 20 0.84 -24.82 17.02
N ALA A 21 -0.48 -24.82 17.19
CA ALA A 21 -1.17 -23.89 18.07
C ALA A 21 -0.78 -24.09 19.54
N ALA A 22 -0.70 -25.35 20.02
CA ALA A 22 -0.29 -25.65 21.37
C ALA A 22 1.17 -25.22 21.65
N VAL A 23 2.08 -25.41 20.70
CA VAL A 23 3.48 -24.95 20.78
C VAL A 23 3.53 -23.43 20.81
N ALA A 24 2.75 -22.75 19.97
CA ALA A 24 2.68 -21.30 19.96
C ALA A 24 2.19 -20.73 21.29
N ILE A 25 1.14 -21.33 21.87
CA ILE A 25 0.61 -20.94 23.18
C ILE A 25 1.65 -21.20 24.28
N ALA A 26 2.31 -22.36 24.27
CA ALA A 26 3.32 -22.71 25.27
C ALA A 26 4.54 -21.77 25.24
N LEU A 27 5.00 -21.41 24.02
CA LEU A 27 6.10 -20.46 23.85
C LEU A 27 5.68 -19.04 24.24
N GLY A 28 4.44 -18.63 23.93
CA GLY A 28 3.87 -17.35 24.37
C GLY A 28 3.78 -17.25 25.90
N MET A 29 3.32 -18.30 26.56
CA MET A 29 3.28 -18.37 28.05
C MET A 29 4.68 -18.39 28.65
N GLY A 30 5.61 -19.13 28.06
CA GLY A 30 7.01 -19.15 28.50
C GLY A 30 7.69 -17.81 28.41
N ALA A 31 7.46 -17.10 27.30
CA ALA A 31 7.96 -15.74 27.08
C ALA A 31 7.31 -14.73 28.04
N TRP A 32 6.01 -14.84 28.29
CA TRP A 32 5.31 -14.03 29.31
C TRP A 32 5.90 -14.24 30.72
N PHE A 33 6.15 -15.49 31.09
CA PHE A 33 6.77 -15.82 32.39
C PHE A 33 8.20 -15.25 32.50
N LEU A 34 8.99 -15.38 31.42
CA LEU A 34 10.33 -14.77 31.34
C LEU A 34 10.29 -13.25 31.51
N LEU A 35 9.36 -12.56 30.81
CA LEU A 35 9.19 -11.11 30.93
C LEU A 35 8.86 -10.68 32.38
N HIS A 36 8.03 -11.44 33.09
CA HIS A 36 7.69 -11.16 34.49
C HIS A 36 8.85 -11.39 35.45
N SER A 37 9.79 -12.29 35.10
CA SER A 37 10.97 -12.58 35.92
C SER A 37 12.14 -11.62 35.71
N MET A 38 12.10 -10.79 34.64
CA MET A 38 13.16 -9.83 34.32
C MET A 38 13.04 -8.56 35.18
N GLY A 39 14.16 -8.04 35.67
CA GLY A 39 14.22 -6.79 36.44
C GLY A 39 13.78 -5.55 35.64
N GLU A 40 13.44 -4.46 36.30
CA GLU A 40 12.99 -3.22 35.64
C GLU A 40 14.07 -2.59 34.77
N GLU A 41 15.34 -2.85 35.04
CA GLU A 41 16.49 -2.23 34.37
C GLU A 41 16.80 -2.84 32.98
N ASP A 42 16.23 -3.99 32.61
CA ASP A 42 16.55 -4.71 31.37
C ASP A 42 15.64 -4.34 30.18
N VAL A 43 15.54 -3.04 29.86
CA VAL A 43 14.68 -2.54 28.75
C VAL A 43 15.01 -3.22 27.43
N TRP A 44 16.29 -3.39 27.10
CA TRP A 44 16.70 -4.01 25.83
C TRP A 44 16.38 -5.49 25.74
N ALA A 45 16.57 -6.24 26.82
CA ALA A 45 16.24 -7.66 26.86
C ALA A 45 14.72 -7.89 26.76
N LYS A 46 13.93 -7.08 27.49
CA LYS A 46 12.46 -7.08 27.39
C LYS A 46 12.01 -6.77 25.98
N THR A 47 12.61 -5.74 25.37
CA THR A 47 12.32 -5.36 23.98
C THR A 47 12.61 -6.48 22.98
N ALA A 48 13.79 -7.10 23.09
CA ALA A 48 14.16 -8.22 22.22
C ALA A 48 13.15 -9.36 22.33
N LEU A 49 12.66 -9.64 23.54
CA LEU A 49 11.67 -10.67 23.79
C LEU A 49 10.29 -10.29 23.24
N PHE A 50 9.87 -9.01 23.33
CA PHE A 50 8.63 -8.52 22.67
C PHE A 50 8.69 -8.67 21.16
N ILE A 51 9.79 -8.23 20.55
CA ILE A 51 10.01 -8.35 19.11
C ILE A 51 10.01 -9.83 18.70
N PHE A 52 10.67 -10.69 19.50
CA PHE A 52 10.67 -12.12 19.25
C PHE A 52 9.25 -12.72 19.30
N ILE A 53 8.45 -12.41 20.33
CA ILE A 53 7.07 -12.89 20.47
C ILE A 53 6.24 -12.45 19.27
N LEU A 54 6.37 -11.18 18.87
CA LEU A 54 5.63 -10.63 17.74
C LEU A 54 5.95 -11.39 16.44
N PHE A 55 7.24 -11.50 16.09
CA PHE A 55 7.64 -12.21 14.87
C PHE A 55 7.35 -13.72 14.94
N PHE A 56 7.41 -14.29 16.10
CA PHE A 56 7.04 -15.68 16.31
C PHE A 56 5.54 -15.91 16.06
N LEU A 57 4.67 -15.05 16.59
CA LEU A 57 3.23 -15.11 16.36
C LEU A 57 2.90 -14.90 14.87
N LEU A 58 3.52 -13.91 14.24
CA LEU A 58 3.35 -13.66 12.81
C LEU A 58 3.83 -14.84 11.96
N GLY A 59 5.00 -15.40 12.27
CA GLY A 59 5.58 -16.55 11.57
C GLY A 59 4.79 -17.86 11.78
N SER A 60 4.07 -17.98 12.89
CA SER A 60 3.16 -19.11 13.15
C SER A 60 1.82 -19.02 12.41
N GLY A 61 1.59 -17.93 11.66
CA GLY A 61 0.38 -17.72 10.85
C GLY A 61 -0.80 -17.14 11.65
N VAL A 62 -0.57 -16.56 12.80
CA VAL A 62 -1.58 -15.77 13.52
C VAL A 62 -1.86 -14.48 12.74
N TRP A 63 -3.13 -14.10 12.65
CA TRP A 63 -3.52 -12.87 11.99
C TRP A 63 -2.82 -11.66 12.62
N VAL A 64 -2.30 -10.76 11.79
CA VAL A 64 -1.49 -9.62 12.22
C VAL A 64 -2.16 -8.84 13.36
N GLY A 65 -3.44 -8.47 13.21
CA GLY A 65 -4.16 -7.74 14.24
C GLY A 65 -4.24 -8.47 15.57
N LEU A 66 -4.44 -9.80 15.57
CA LEU A 66 -4.47 -10.61 16.77
C LEU A 66 -3.08 -10.76 17.40
N ALA A 67 -2.02 -10.90 16.58
CA ALA A 67 -0.65 -10.94 17.07
C ALA A 67 -0.26 -9.63 17.78
N LEU A 68 -0.62 -8.48 17.17
CA LEU A 68 -0.41 -7.16 17.75
C LEU A 68 -1.16 -6.99 19.07
N MET A 69 -2.43 -7.42 19.14
CA MET A 69 -3.24 -7.36 20.37
C MET A 69 -2.65 -8.24 21.47
N ALA A 70 -2.19 -9.46 21.14
CA ALA A 70 -1.60 -10.36 22.09
C ALA A 70 -0.32 -9.78 22.71
N VAL A 71 0.57 -9.25 21.87
CA VAL A 71 1.82 -8.61 22.32
C VAL A 71 1.52 -7.34 23.12
N ALA A 72 0.54 -6.53 22.69
CA ALA A 72 0.10 -5.34 23.42
C ALA A 72 -0.42 -5.68 24.82
N TYR A 73 -1.24 -6.73 24.93
CA TYR A 73 -1.77 -7.17 26.22
C TYR A 73 -0.66 -7.64 27.16
N ILE A 74 0.27 -8.47 26.66
CA ILE A 74 1.44 -8.93 27.42
C ILE A 74 2.25 -7.74 27.92
N GLY A 75 2.49 -6.73 27.04
CA GLY A 75 3.22 -5.55 27.45
C GLY A 75 2.50 -4.72 28.50
N LEU A 76 1.22 -4.47 28.34
CA LEU A 76 0.43 -3.75 29.33
C LEU A 76 0.39 -4.47 30.67
N ASP A 77 0.27 -5.82 30.65
CA ASP A 77 0.22 -6.63 31.87
C ASP A 77 1.54 -6.61 32.64
N VAL A 78 2.67 -6.63 31.92
CA VAL A 78 4.02 -6.56 32.50
C VAL A 78 4.38 -5.18 33.06
N PHE A 79 4.04 -4.09 32.33
CA PHE A 79 4.46 -2.74 32.70
C PHE A 79 3.42 -1.95 33.50
N VAL A 80 2.14 -2.33 33.40
CA VAL A 80 1.02 -1.66 34.10
C VAL A 80 0.07 -2.71 34.71
N PRO A 81 0.54 -3.52 35.65
CA PRO A 81 -0.23 -4.64 36.17
C PRO A 81 -1.55 -4.18 36.81
N GLY A 82 -2.58 -5.01 36.65
CA GLY A 82 -3.90 -4.83 37.25
C GLY A 82 -4.92 -4.03 36.44
N ILE A 83 -4.49 -3.28 35.39
CA ILE A 83 -5.40 -2.48 34.55
C ILE A 83 -5.16 -2.68 33.05
N ALA A 84 -4.40 -3.71 32.66
CA ALA A 84 -4.04 -3.99 31.27
C ALA A 84 -5.27 -4.15 30.36
N GLY A 85 -6.28 -4.90 30.81
CA GLY A 85 -7.51 -5.13 30.05
C GLY A 85 -8.31 -3.86 29.81
N ASP A 86 -8.52 -3.05 30.84
CA ASP A 86 -9.29 -1.80 30.74
C ASP A 86 -8.61 -0.78 29.83
N ARG A 87 -7.30 -0.65 29.94
CA ARG A 87 -6.51 0.23 29.06
C ARG A 87 -6.57 -0.23 27.61
N MET A 88 -6.37 -1.53 27.38
CA MET A 88 -6.45 -2.08 26.03
C MET A 88 -7.83 -1.88 25.42
N LEU A 89 -8.91 -2.16 26.15
CA LEU A 89 -10.29 -1.96 25.68
C LEU A 89 -10.59 -0.49 25.38
N THR A 90 -10.15 0.43 26.24
CA THR A 90 -10.33 1.87 26.04
C THR A 90 -9.61 2.34 24.78
N THR A 91 -8.39 1.86 24.55
CA THR A 91 -7.60 2.23 23.35
C THR A 91 -8.20 1.64 22.09
N ILE A 92 -8.62 0.37 22.10
CA ILE A 92 -9.30 -0.26 20.99
C ILE A 92 -10.58 0.51 20.66
N TRP A 93 -11.38 0.87 21.66
CA TRP A 93 -12.60 1.64 21.44
C TRP A 93 -12.32 3.02 20.84
N SER A 94 -11.40 3.77 21.43
CA SER A 94 -11.07 5.14 20.94
C SER A 94 -10.50 5.12 19.53
N SER A 95 -9.66 4.14 19.19
CA SER A 95 -9.09 4.03 17.86
C SER A 95 -10.12 3.57 16.81
N SER A 96 -11.04 2.68 17.17
CA SER A 96 -12.03 2.13 16.24
C SER A 96 -13.26 3.02 16.05
N SER A 97 -13.58 3.89 17.01
CA SER A 97 -14.73 4.81 16.97
C SER A 97 -14.42 6.15 16.26
N SER A 98 -13.22 6.30 15.70
CA SER A 98 -12.83 7.52 14.98
C SER A 98 -13.65 7.71 13.70
N TRP A 99 -14.29 8.90 13.57
CA TRP A 99 -15.04 9.27 12.37
C TRP A 99 -14.19 9.22 11.10
N THR A 100 -12.93 9.58 11.22
CA THR A 100 -11.95 9.58 10.12
C THR A 100 -11.76 8.20 9.48
N LEU A 101 -11.90 7.13 10.28
CA LEU A 101 -11.84 5.76 9.78
C LEU A 101 -12.99 5.38 8.86
N THR A 102 -14.11 6.09 8.88
CA THR A 102 -15.27 5.81 8.01
C THR A 102 -14.94 6.01 6.53
N ALA A 103 -13.96 6.85 6.20
CA ALA A 103 -13.48 7.02 4.84
C ALA A 103 -12.92 5.72 4.25
N LEU A 104 -12.25 4.90 5.07
CA LEU A 104 -11.58 3.68 4.63
C LEU A 104 -12.53 2.64 4.01
N PRO A 105 -13.59 2.16 4.68
CA PRO A 105 -14.54 1.20 4.10
C PRO A 105 -15.25 1.75 2.86
N LEU A 106 -15.51 3.05 2.81
CA LEU A 106 -16.16 3.68 1.66
C LEU A 106 -15.23 3.70 0.43
N PHE A 107 -13.97 4.09 0.57
CA PHE A 107 -13.01 4.03 -0.53
C PHE A 107 -12.76 2.60 -1.00
N ILE A 108 -12.67 1.63 -0.07
CA ILE A 108 -12.54 0.21 -0.42
C ILE A 108 -13.76 -0.23 -1.23
N TRP A 109 -14.97 0.14 -0.81
CA TRP A 109 -16.19 -0.23 -1.50
C TRP A 109 -16.31 0.42 -2.88
N MET A 110 -15.93 1.69 -3.01
CA MET A 110 -15.81 2.35 -4.32
C MET A 110 -14.89 1.54 -5.26
N GLY A 111 -13.70 1.16 -4.80
CA GLY A 111 -12.76 0.34 -5.57
C GLY A 111 -13.33 -1.03 -5.95
N GLU A 112 -14.00 -1.71 -5.01
CA GLU A 112 -14.64 -3.02 -5.21
C GLU A 112 -15.79 -2.98 -6.23
N ILE A 113 -16.58 -1.90 -6.26
CA ILE A 113 -17.60 -1.69 -7.28
C ILE A 113 -16.94 -1.55 -8.65
N LEU A 114 -15.97 -0.63 -8.77
CA LEU A 114 -15.32 -0.31 -10.04
C LEU A 114 -14.52 -1.49 -10.60
N PHE A 115 -13.93 -2.30 -9.74
CA PHE A 115 -13.22 -3.53 -10.12
C PHE A 115 -14.14 -4.54 -10.85
N ARG A 116 -15.44 -4.54 -10.56
CA ARG A 116 -16.45 -5.44 -11.17
C ARG A 116 -17.16 -4.84 -12.38
N THR A 117 -16.84 -3.61 -12.75
CA THR A 117 -17.39 -2.95 -13.93
C THR A 117 -16.49 -3.15 -15.16
N ARG A 118 -16.96 -2.69 -16.32
CA ARG A 118 -16.16 -2.67 -17.57
C ARG A 118 -15.14 -1.53 -17.60
N LEU A 119 -14.92 -0.84 -16.48
CA LEU A 119 -14.09 0.34 -16.41
C LEU A 119 -12.68 0.09 -16.95
N SER A 120 -12.08 -1.06 -16.62
CA SER A 120 -10.72 -1.42 -17.07
C SER A 120 -10.64 -1.58 -18.59
N GLU A 121 -11.67 -2.21 -19.19
CA GLU A 121 -11.76 -2.38 -20.65
C GLU A 121 -11.88 -1.02 -21.32
N ASP A 122 -12.77 -0.18 -20.82
CA ASP A 122 -13.02 1.16 -21.34
C ASP A 122 -11.77 2.04 -21.22
N MET A 123 -11.08 1.98 -20.09
CA MET A 123 -9.80 2.67 -19.89
C MET A 123 -8.75 2.22 -20.91
N PHE A 124 -8.57 0.92 -21.11
CA PHE A 124 -7.60 0.42 -22.08
C PHE A 124 -7.96 0.87 -23.50
N ARG A 125 -9.23 0.80 -23.89
CA ARG A 125 -9.72 1.28 -25.18
C ARG A 125 -9.50 2.78 -25.39
N GLY A 126 -9.67 3.57 -24.34
CA GLY A 126 -9.46 5.01 -24.38
C GLY A 126 -7.99 5.43 -24.41
N LEU A 127 -7.12 4.75 -23.66
CA LEU A 127 -5.70 5.07 -23.53
C LEU A 127 -4.84 4.51 -24.67
N SER A 128 -5.10 3.28 -25.11
CA SER A 128 -4.27 2.56 -26.08
C SER A 128 -3.97 3.36 -27.37
N PRO A 129 -4.93 4.07 -28.02
CA PRO A 129 -4.66 4.84 -29.20
C PRO A 129 -3.69 6.01 -29.03
N TRP A 130 -3.62 6.55 -27.81
CA TRP A 130 -2.69 7.65 -27.49
C TRP A 130 -1.30 7.13 -27.20
N MET A 131 -1.23 6.03 -26.46
CA MET A 131 0.04 5.40 -26.03
C MET A 131 0.76 4.75 -27.20
N ALA A 132 0.04 4.15 -28.16
CA ALA A 132 0.63 3.47 -29.33
C ALA A 132 1.55 4.37 -30.18
N GLY A 133 1.38 5.69 -30.13
CA GLY A 133 2.22 6.67 -30.83
C GLY A 133 3.52 7.03 -30.13
N LEU A 134 3.68 6.69 -28.83
CA LEU A 134 4.86 7.03 -28.03
C LEU A 134 5.99 6.01 -28.24
N PRO A 135 7.26 6.40 -28.06
CA PRO A 135 8.37 5.46 -27.98
C PRO A 135 8.17 4.49 -26.80
N GLY A 136 8.10 3.18 -27.06
CA GLY A 136 7.66 2.19 -26.07
C GLY A 136 6.21 1.72 -26.26
N GLY A 137 5.42 2.46 -27.01
CA GLY A 137 4.07 2.04 -27.43
C GLY A 137 3.16 1.68 -26.26
N LEU A 138 2.50 0.52 -26.34
CA LEU A 138 1.51 0.10 -25.35
C LEU A 138 2.09 -0.26 -23.97
N LEU A 139 3.42 -0.31 -23.78
CA LEU A 139 4.00 -0.41 -22.43
C LEU A 139 3.58 0.77 -21.56
N HIS A 140 3.42 1.96 -22.16
CA HIS A 140 2.90 3.13 -21.46
C HIS A 140 1.46 2.94 -20.98
N THR A 141 0.68 2.03 -21.60
CA THR A 141 -0.69 1.73 -21.14
C THR A 141 -0.68 1.04 -19.78
N ASN A 142 0.37 0.24 -19.45
CA ASN A 142 0.55 -0.29 -18.09
C ASN A 142 0.73 0.86 -17.10
N VAL A 143 1.61 1.82 -17.41
CA VAL A 143 1.93 2.93 -16.50
C VAL A 143 0.70 3.84 -16.32
N VAL A 144 0.18 4.38 -17.41
CA VAL A 144 -0.95 5.33 -17.36
C VAL A 144 -2.23 4.63 -16.88
N GLY A 145 -2.46 3.37 -17.29
CA GLY A 145 -3.57 2.56 -16.82
C GLY A 145 -3.51 2.31 -15.31
N CYS A 146 -2.33 1.93 -14.79
CA CYS A 146 -2.14 1.80 -13.35
C CYS A 146 -2.31 3.15 -12.62
N THR A 147 -1.78 4.25 -13.18
CA THR A 147 -1.94 5.61 -12.61
C THR A 147 -3.40 6.00 -12.46
N VAL A 148 -4.19 5.82 -13.53
CA VAL A 148 -5.63 6.16 -13.51
C VAL A 148 -6.42 5.20 -12.61
N PHE A 149 -6.12 3.89 -12.67
CA PHE A 149 -6.81 2.92 -11.83
C PHE A 149 -6.42 3.04 -10.35
N ALA A 150 -5.20 3.44 -10.05
CA ALA A 150 -4.74 3.77 -8.70
C ALA A 150 -5.64 4.82 -8.05
N ALA A 151 -5.97 5.88 -8.78
CA ALA A 151 -6.83 6.97 -8.32
C ALA A 151 -8.28 6.55 -7.99
N VAL A 152 -8.66 5.30 -8.21
CA VAL A 152 -9.98 4.77 -7.85
C VAL A 152 -9.91 3.52 -6.99
N SER A 153 -8.81 2.76 -6.99
CA SER A 153 -8.68 1.50 -6.25
C SER A 153 -8.02 1.65 -4.89
N GLY A 154 -7.09 2.58 -4.75
CA GLY A 154 -6.30 2.78 -3.54
C GLY A 154 -5.45 1.58 -3.11
N SER A 155 -5.24 0.58 -4.00
CA SER A 155 -4.56 -0.68 -3.70
C SER A 155 -3.67 -1.12 -4.86
N SER A 156 -2.39 -1.42 -4.58
CA SER A 156 -1.45 -1.90 -5.59
C SER A 156 -1.84 -3.27 -6.15
N ALA A 157 -2.32 -4.19 -5.32
CA ALA A 157 -2.77 -5.51 -5.75
C ALA A 157 -4.02 -5.45 -6.65
N ALA A 158 -4.99 -4.60 -6.31
CA ALA A 158 -6.18 -4.39 -7.13
C ALA A 158 -5.81 -3.76 -8.48
N THR A 159 -4.95 -2.75 -8.47
CA THR A 159 -4.41 -2.09 -9.67
C THR A 159 -3.68 -3.09 -10.56
N LEU A 160 -2.77 -3.88 -9.98
CA LEU A 160 -2.02 -4.92 -10.66
C LEU A 160 -2.93 -5.94 -11.34
N THR A 161 -3.88 -6.48 -10.59
CA THR A 161 -4.78 -7.54 -11.07
C THR A 161 -5.68 -7.03 -12.19
N THR A 162 -6.21 -5.83 -12.04
CA THR A 162 -7.17 -5.24 -12.99
C THR A 162 -6.49 -4.85 -14.30
N VAL A 163 -5.43 -4.08 -14.22
CA VAL A 163 -4.69 -3.65 -15.41
C VAL A 163 -4.01 -4.83 -16.08
N GLY A 164 -3.43 -5.74 -15.29
CA GLY A 164 -2.73 -6.92 -15.79
C GLY A 164 -3.62 -7.90 -16.55
N LYS A 165 -4.86 -8.15 -16.09
CA LYS A 165 -5.82 -9.02 -16.81
C LYS A 165 -6.05 -8.57 -18.24
N MET A 166 -5.95 -7.29 -18.52
CA MET A 166 -6.19 -6.73 -19.84
C MET A 166 -4.90 -6.51 -20.62
N SER A 167 -3.90 -5.93 -19.98
CA SER A 167 -2.67 -5.53 -20.66
C SER A 167 -1.80 -6.74 -21.03
N ILE A 168 -1.68 -7.76 -20.15
CA ILE A 168 -0.81 -8.92 -20.41
C ILE A 168 -1.20 -9.67 -21.70
N PRO A 169 -2.47 -10.09 -21.90
CA PRO A 169 -2.88 -10.78 -23.12
C PRO A 169 -2.69 -9.92 -24.37
N GLU A 170 -3.01 -8.62 -24.27
CA GLU A 170 -2.94 -7.71 -25.41
C GLU A 170 -1.49 -7.40 -25.81
N LEU A 171 -0.60 -7.13 -24.85
CA LEU A 171 0.82 -6.91 -25.12
C LEU A 171 1.49 -8.16 -25.67
N ARG A 172 1.15 -9.35 -25.13
CA ARG A 172 1.64 -10.62 -25.64
C ARG A 172 1.18 -10.87 -27.09
N ARG A 173 -0.10 -10.61 -27.39
CA ARG A 173 -0.66 -10.75 -28.74
C ARG A 173 0.04 -9.85 -29.76
N ARG A 174 0.49 -8.65 -29.33
CA ARG A 174 1.19 -7.68 -30.18
C ARG A 174 2.72 -7.86 -30.21
N GLY A 175 3.23 -8.91 -29.60
CA GLY A 175 4.66 -9.28 -29.66
C GLY A 175 5.57 -8.41 -28.78
N TYR A 176 5.05 -7.80 -27.71
CA TYR A 176 5.89 -7.12 -26.73
C TYR A 176 6.70 -8.14 -25.92
N PRO A 177 7.98 -7.84 -25.58
CA PRO A 177 8.79 -8.71 -24.74
C PRO A 177 8.14 -8.95 -23.39
N GLU A 178 8.10 -10.22 -22.99
CA GLU A 178 7.48 -10.63 -21.72
C GLU A 178 8.16 -9.93 -20.51
N PHE A 179 9.50 -9.80 -20.58
CA PHE A 179 10.27 -9.08 -19.55
C PHE A 179 9.76 -7.65 -19.33
N MET A 180 9.54 -6.89 -20.40
CA MET A 180 9.03 -5.52 -20.33
C MET A 180 7.59 -5.47 -19.89
N THR A 181 6.76 -6.38 -20.39
CA THR A 181 5.32 -6.45 -20.03
C THR A 181 5.15 -6.67 -18.52
N ILE A 182 5.88 -7.64 -17.96
CA ILE A 182 5.80 -8.00 -16.54
C ILE A 182 6.44 -6.89 -15.68
N GLY A 183 7.66 -6.46 -16.04
CA GLY A 183 8.40 -5.48 -15.25
C GLY A 183 7.68 -4.13 -15.17
N THR A 184 7.18 -3.60 -16.30
CA THR A 184 6.42 -2.34 -16.31
C THR A 184 5.13 -2.44 -15.52
N LEU A 185 4.44 -3.58 -15.56
CA LEU A 185 3.23 -3.80 -14.78
C LEU A 185 3.53 -3.91 -13.29
N ALA A 186 4.59 -4.66 -12.90
CA ALA A 186 5.02 -4.79 -11.51
C ALA A 186 5.33 -3.42 -10.88
N GLY A 187 6.13 -2.61 -11.58
CA GLY A 187 6.47 -1.27 -11.10
C GLY A 187 5.27 -0.33 -11.10
N SER A 188 4.51 -0.27 -12.20
CA SER A 188 3.40 0.67 -12.30
C SER A 188 2.26 0.38 -11.32
N ALA A 189 2.07 -0.88 -10.93
CA ALA A 189 1.06 -1.25 -9.94
C ALA A 189 1.34 -0.63 -8.56
N THR A 190 2.62 -0.34 -8.23
CA THR A 190 2.99 0.33 -6.98
C THR A 190 2.40 1.74 -6.86
N LEU A 191 2.06 2.39 -7.96
CA LEU A 191 1.32 3.65 -7.94
C LEU A 191 -0.05 3.53 -7.24
N GLY A 192 -0.56 2.30 -7.07
CA GLY A 192 -1.85 2.00 -6.45
C GLY A 192 -1.98 2.41 -4.99
N LEU A 193 -0.88 2.52 -4.24
CA LEU A 193 -0.89 3.04 -2.87
C LEU A 193 -0.36 4.47 -2.77
N MET A 194 0.20 5.03 -3.84
CA MET A 194 0.79 6.37 -3.84
C MET A 194 -0.18 7.43 -4.35
N ILE A 195 -0.89 7.14 -5.44
CA ILE A 195 -1.86 8.07 -6.04
C ILE A 195 -3.17 8.01 -5.25
N PRO A 196 -3.67 9.16 -4.76
CA PRO A 196 -4.89 9.18 -3.96
C PRO A 196 -6.17 8.84 -4.77
N PRO A 197 -7.19 8.26 -4.09
CA PRO A 197 -7.22 7.91 -2.67
C PRO A 197 -6.40 6.65 -2.37
N SER A 198 -5.53 6.72 -1.39
CA SER A 198 -4.64 5.63 -0.99
C SER A 198 -5.01 5.08 0.38
N LEU A 199 -5.25 3.77 0.45
CA LEU A 199 -5.57 3.10 1.71
C LEU A 199 -4.42 3.20 2.72
N THR A 200 -3.18 3.12 2.25
CA THR A 200 -2.00 3.23 3.11
C THR A 200 -1.83 4.63 3.68
N LEU A 201 -2.11 5.68 2.89
CA LEU A 201 -2.07 7.05 3.38
C LEU A 201 -3.19 7.35 4.38
N ILE A 202 -4.39 6.75 4.22
CA ILE A 202 -5.45 6.83 5.24
C ILE A 202 -4.96 6.22 6.55
N VAL A 203 -4.44 5.00 6.47
CA VAL A 203 -3.96 4.26 7.64
C VAL A 203 -2.80 4.99 8.32
N TYR A 204 -1.84 5.49 7.54
CA TYR A 204 -0.75 6.32 8.06
C TYR A 204 -1.29 7.55 8.79
N GLY A 205 -2.16 8.33 8.14
CA GLY A 205 -2.72 9.56 8.73
C GLY A 205 -3.50 9.30 10.02
N VAL A 206 -4.26 8.21 10.08
CA VAL A 206 -4.98 7.80 11.30
C VAL A 206 -4.01 7.37 12.40
N THR A 207 -2.96 6.62 12.05
CA THR A 207 -1.99 6.08 13.04
C THR A 207 -1.19 7.18 13.72
N ILE A 208 -0.77 8.22 12.97
CA ILE A 208 0.03 9.33 13.50
C ILE A 208 -0.78 10.62 13.74
N ASN A 209 -2.11 10.56 13.55
CA ASN A 209 -3.01 11.69 13.72
C ASN A 209 -2.75 12.88 12.78
N GLU A 210 -2.36 12.57 11.51
CA GLU A 210 -2.10 13.56 10.46
C GLU A 210 -3.29 13.69 9.50
N SER A 211 -3.42 14.85 8.84
CA SER A 211 -4.51 15.14 7.92
C SER A 211 -4.49 14.26 6.67
N ILE A 212 -5.51 13.40 6.51
CA ILE A 212 -5.68 12.53 5.34
C ILE A 212 -5.79 13.35 4.05
N THR A 213 -6.52 14.49 4.09
CA THR A 213 -6.63 15.39 2.94
C THR A 213 -5.26 15.89 2.48
N LYS A 214 -4.43 16.35 3.42
CA LYS A 214 -3.07 16.82 3.10
C LYS A 214 -2.19 15.69 2.57
N LEU A 215 -2.27 14.51 3.14
CA LEU A 215 -1.55 13.32 2.69
C LEU A 215 -1.96 12.92 1.26
N PHE A 216 -3.24 12.96 0.95
CA PHE A 216 -3.73 12.68 -0.39
C PHE A 216 -3.19 13.69 -1.40
N ILE A 217 -3.29 14.97 -1.10
CA ILE A 217 -2.77 16.04 -1.96
C ILE A 217 -1.26 15.89 -2.13
N ALA A 218 -0.53 15.54 -1.08
CA ALA A 218 0.92 15.30 -1.08
C ALA A 218 1.34 14.15 -2.02
N GLY A 219 0.51 13.12 -2.15
CA GLY A 219 0.79 11.96 -3.01
C GLY A 219 0.69 12.23 -4.51
N ILE A 220 0.00 13.31 -4.94
CA ILE A 220 -0.28 13.57 -6.36
C ILE A 220 1.02 13.84 -7.13
N VAL A 221 1.81 14.83 -6.71
CA VAL A 221 3.01 15.24 -7.46
C VAL A 221 4.06 14.14 -7.49
N PRO A 222 4.45 13.52 -6.35
CA PRO A 222 5.39 12.41 -6.36
C PRO A 222 4.90 11.21 -7.19
N GLY A 223 3.60 10.90 -7.14
CA GLY A 223 2.99 9.82 -7.94
C GLY A 223 3.09 10.08 -9.44
N LEU A 224 2.83 11.31 -9.89
CA LEU A 224 2.96 11.69 -11.29
C LEU A 224 4.43 11.73 -11.75
N VAL A 225 5.35 12.17 -10.88
CA VAL A 225 6.80 12.12 -11.16
C VAL A 225 7.25 10.67 -11.34
N LEU A 226 6.88 9.77 -10.43
CA LEU A 226 7.22 8.34 -10.52
C LEU A 226 6.62 7.71 -11.77
N ALA A 227 5.36 7.99 -12.10
CA ALA A 227 4.74 7.52 -13.34
C ALA A 227 5.50 8.01 -14.59
N THR A 228 5.94 9.28 -14.60
CA THR A 228 6.74 9.84 -15.67
C THR A 228 8.10 9.17 -15.80
N MET A 229 8.75 8.84 -14.67
CA MET A 229 10.01 8.09 -14.66
C MET A 229 9.83 6.67 -15.22
N PHE A 230 8.75 5.96 -14.88
CA PHE A 230 8.41 4.67 -15.47
C PHE A 230 8.15 4.77 -16.97
N MET A 231 7.46 5.82 -17.43
CA MET A 231 7.27 6.08 -18.85
C MET A 231 8.61 6.40 -19.54
N GLY A 232 9.50 7.14 -18.89
CA GLY A 232 10.86 7.40 -19.35
C GLY A 232 11.66 6.11 -19.57
N TYR A 233 11.53 5.15 -18.68
CA TYR A 233 12.14 3.83 -18.85
C TYR A 233 11.58 3.08 -20.07
N CYS A 234 10.27 3.10 -20.28
CA CYS A 234 9.68 2.48 -21.48
C CYS A 234 10.20 3.13 -22.78
N ALA A 235 10.35 4.45 -22.79
CA ALA A 235 10.91 5.18 -23.92
C ALA A 235 12.41 4.89 -24.10
N ALA A 236 13.19 4.89 -23.03
CA ALA A 236 14.62 4.56 -23.08
C ALA A 236 14.85 3.14 -23.61
N TRP A 237 14.09 2.17 -23.11
CA TRP A 237 14.16 0.80 -23.64
C TRP A 237 13.87 0.74 -25.14
N TYR A 238 12.86 1.46 -25.61
CA TYR A 238 12.52 1.49 -27.03
C TYR A 238 13.68 1.97 -27.91
N TYR A 239 14.45 2.96 -27.45
CA TYR A 239 15.60 3.46 -28.19
C TYR A 239 16.83 2.56 -28.07
N LEU A 240 17.07 1.97 -26.90
CA LEU A 240 18.26 1.16 -26.61
C LEU A 240 18.20 -0.25 -27.24
N PHE A 241 16.97 -0.81 -27.42
CA PHE A 241 16.80 -2.18 -27.94
C PHE A 241 15.92 -2.22 -29.21
N PRO A 242 16.42 -1.72 -30.36
CA PRO A 242 15.65 -1.67 -31.61
C PRO A 242 15.16 -3.04 -32.10
N SER A 243 15.92 -4.10 -31.83
CA SER A 243 15.61 -5.49 -32.24
C SER A 243 14.40 -6.10 -31.50
N GLN A 244 14.03 -5.54 -30.35
CA GLN A 244 12.92 -6.02 -29.54
C GLN A 244 11.64 -5.20 -29.71
N ARG A 245 11.64 -4.23 -30.64
CA ARG A 245 10.46 -3.40 -30.89
C ARG A 245 9.35 -4.25 -31.50
N PRO A 246 8.12 -4.15 -30.99
CA PRO A 246 6.97 -4.77 -31.64
C PRO A 246 6.68 -4.10 -32.98
N ALA A 247 5.92 -4.78 -33.83
CA ALA A 247 5.45 -4.20 -35.07
C ALA A 247 4.65 -2.91 -34.78
N ARG A 248 4.89 -1.88 -35.59
CA ARG A 248 4.23 -0.58 -35.41
C ARG A 248 2.75 -0.74 -35.67
N ASP A 249 1.92 -0.37 -34.72
CA ASP A 249 0.47 -0.33 -34.91
C ASP A 249 0.13 0.67 -36.03
N PRO A 250 -0.79 0.32 -36.94
CA PRO A 250 -1.34 1.29 -37.86
C PRO A 250 -1.98 2.41 -37.06
N GLY A 251 -1.46 3.64 -37.21
CA GLY A 251 -1.90 4.79 -36.42
C GLY A 251 -3.37 5.09 -36.67
N MET A 252 -4.14 5.26 -35.60
CA MET A 252 -5.51 5.80 -35.69
C MET A 252 -5.49 7.30 -36.06
N SER A 253 -6.50 7.75 -36.81
CA SER A 253 -6.71 9.18 -37.06
C SER A 253 -6.95 9.95 -35.75
N PHE A 254 -6.62 11.23 -35.72
CA PHE A 254 -6.80 12.06 -34.53
C PHE A 254 -8.26 12.09 -34.06
N SER A 255 -9.21 12.17 -34.98
CA SER A 255 -10.64 12.12 -34.68
C SER A 255 -11.08 10.80 -34.06
N ALA A 256 -10.52 9.67 -34.51
CA ALA A 256 -10.79 8.37 -33.94
C ALA A 256 -10.17 8.23 -32.52
N LYS A 257 -8.99 8.81 -32.27
CA LYS A 257 -8.40 8.87 -30.92
C LYS A 257 -9.30 9.67 -29.98
N LEU A 258 -9.74 10.86 -30.40
CA LEU A 258 -10.62 11.70 -29.60
C LEU A 258 -11.96 11.02 -29.32
N TRP A 259 -12.53 10.33 -30.31
CA TRP A 259 -13.78 9.58 -30.13
C TRP A 259 -13.61 8.43 -29.12
N ASN A 260 -12.47 7.72 -29.13
CA ASN A 260 -12.18 6.68 -28.14
C ASN A 260 -11.92 7.24 -26.73
N SER A 261 -11.44 8.49 -26.60
CA SER A 261 -11.24 9.13 -25.30
C SER A 261 -12.54 9.30 -24.49
N ARG A 262 -13.72 9.21 -25.14
CA ARG A 262 -15.01 9.21 -24.42
C ARG A 262 -15.11 8.11 -23.36
N PHE A 263 -14.41 7.00 -23.55
CA PHE A 263 -14.37 5.91 -22.58
C PHE A 263 -13.62 6.25 -21.28
N LEU A 264 -12.79 7.31 -21.31
CA LEU A 264 -12.08 7.81 -20.14
C LEU A 264 -12.91 8.82 -19.32
N ILE A 265 -13.91 9.46 -19.95
CA ILE A 265 -14.70 10.52 -19.32
C ILE A 265 -15.29 10.08 -17.98
N PRO A 266 -15.94 8.90 -17.85
CA PRO A 266 -16.57 8.49 -16.60
C PRO A 266 -15.58 8.40 -15.44
N VAL A 267 -14.41 7.80 -15.66
CA VAL A 267 -13.40 7.63 -14.61
C VAL A 267 -12.75 8.97 -14.27
N ILE A 268 -12.46 9.82 -15.26
CA ILE A 268 -11.89 11.15 -15.02
C ILE A 268 -12.89 12.02 -14.23
N CYS A 269 -14.17 12.01 -14.56
CA CYS A 269 -15.21 12.72 -13.81
C CYS A 269 -15.29 12.22 -12.37
N LEU A 270 -15.20 10.91 -12.14
CA LEU A 270 -15.20 10.34 -10.79
C LEU A 270 -13.97 10.79 -9.99
N ILE A 271 -12.77 10.71 -10.58
CA ILE A 271 -11.52 11.17 -9.95
C ILE A 271 -11.61 12.66 -9.60
N LEU A 272 -12.07 13.49 -10.54
CA LEU A 272 -12.22 14.92 -10.31
C LEU A 272 -13.28 15.23 -9.25
N ALA A 273 -14.38 14.47 -9.19
CA ALA A 273 -15.39 14.62 -8.15
C ALA A 273 -14.83 14.30 -6.75
N VAL A 274 -14.05 13.23 -6.62
CA VAL A 274 -13.48 12.80 -5.34
C VAL A 274 -12.29 13.68 -4.93
N ILE A 275 -11.23 13.72 -5.76
CA ILE A 275 -10.00 14.44 -5.40
C ILE A 275 -10.20 15.95 -5.50
N GLY A 276 -10.91 16.42 -6.53
CA GLY A 276 -11.18 17.83 -6.75
C GLY A 276 -12.02 18.44 -5.63
N SER A 277 -13.03 17.71 -5.10
CA SER A 277 -13.83 18.20 -3.97
C SER A 277 -12.99 18.37 -2.69
N MET A 278 -12.07 17.45 -2.43
CA MET A 278 -11.14 17.57 -1.29
C MET A 278 -10.14 18.71 -1.48
N TYR A 279 -9.56 18.83 -2.67
CA TYR A 279 -8.59 19.89 -2.96
C TYR A 279 -9.20 21.30 -2.87
N MET A 280 -10.44 21.47 -3.33
CA MET A 280 -11.17 22.73 -3.21
C MET A 280 -11.71 23.00 -1.81
N GLY A 281 -11.55 22.08 -0.87
CA GLY A 281 -12.09 22.19 0.47
C GLY A 281 -13.62 22.08 0.56
N LEU A 282 -14.25 21.46 -0.45
CA LEU A 282 -15.71 21.28 -0.50
C LEU A 282 -16.19 20.02 0.24
N ALA A 283 -15.30 19.04 0.40
CA ALA A 283 -15.60 17.78 1.04
C ALA A 283 -14.45 17.30 1.92
N THR A 284 -14.78 16.73 3.05
CA THR A 284 -13.87 15.93 3.88
C THR A 284 -13.55 14.59 3.20
N PRO A 285 -12.51 13.86 3.61
CA PRO A 285 -12.21 12.53 3.04
C PRO A 285 -13.40 11.56 3.11
N THR A 286 -14.17 11.58 4.18
CA THR A 286 -15.35 10.72 4.36
C THR A 286 -16.48 11.09 3.39
N GLU A 287 -16.76 12.38 3.22
CA GLU A 287 -17.76 12.87 2.28
C GLU A 287 -17.34 12.59 0.82
N ALA A 288 -16.06 12.82 0.50
CA ALA A 288 -15.50 12.50 -0.82
C ALA A 288 -15.59 10.99 -1.12
N ALA A 289 -15.35 10.14 -0.13
CA ALA A 289 -15.52 8.69 -0.26
C ALA A 289 -16.98 8.31 -0.53
N ALA A 290 -17.96 8.96 0.14
CA ALA A 290 -19.38 8.74 -0.10
C ALA A 290 -19.78 9.19 -1.52
N ILE A 291 -19.29 10.35 -1.98
CA ILE A 291 -19.45 10.80 -3.37
C ILE A 291 -18.86 9.77 -4.34
N GLY A 292 -17.69 9.23 -4.02
CA GLY A 292 -17.01 8.18 -4.80
C GLY A 292 -17.84 6.90 -4.92
N VAL A 293 -18.41 6.41 -3.83
CA VAL A 293 -19.31 5.22 -3.83
C VAL A 293 -20.54 5.49 -4.68
N LEU A 294 -21.20 6.64 -4.48
CA LEU A 294 -22.38 7.01 -5.24
C LEU A 294 -22.05 7.09 -6.74
N GLY A 295 -20.95 7.75 -7.11
CA GLY A 295 -20.48 7.84 -8.49
C GLY A 295 -20.16 6.47 -9.09
N ALA A 296 -19.49 5.59 -8.34
CA ALA A 296 -19.21 4.22 -8.77
C ALA A 296 -20.47 3.40 -9.02
N LEU A 297 -21.48 3.52 -8.15
CA LEU A 297 -22.80 2.86 -8.33
C LEU A 297 -23.53 3.40 -9.57
N ILE A 298 -23.52 4.72 -9.77
CA ILE A 298 -24.13 5.34 -10.97
C ILE A 298 -23.42 4.82 -12.24
N LEU A 299 -22.09 4.80 -12.25
CA LEU A 299 -21.32 4.30 -13.39
C LEU A 299 -21.59 2.82 -13.66
N ALA A 300 -21.66 1.98 -12.62
CA ALA A 300 -22.00 0.58 -12.74
C ALA A 300 -23.41 0.37 -13.31
N ALA A 301 -24.37 1.21 -12.90
CA ALA A 301 -25.74 1.18 -13.41
C ALA A 301 -25.80 1.61 -14.89
N LEU A 302 -25.13 2.71 -15.26
CA LEU A 302 -25.08 3.20 -16.63
C LEU A 302 -24.41 2.21 -17.60
N GLN A 303 -23.41 1.45 -17.10
CA GLN A 303 -22.73 0.41 -17.88
C GLN A 303 -23.51 -0.92 -17.92
N GLY A 304 -24.64 -1.01 -17.22
CA GLY A 304 -25.45 -2.24 -17.12
C GLY A 304 -24.75 -3.36 -16.35
N SER A 305 -23.71 -3.07 -15.58
CA SER A 305 -22.97 -4.03 -14.76
C SER A 305 -23.48 -4.10 -13.31
N LEU A 306 -24.34 -3.18 -12.88
CA LEU A 306 -24.96 -3.19 -11.57
C LEU A 306 -26.15 -4.17 -11.54
N ASN A 307 -25.96 -5.26 -10.83
CA ASN A 307 -27.00 -6.23 -10.50
C ASN A 307 -26.86 -6.62 -9.02
N TRP A 308 -27.83 -7.38 -8.49
CA TRP A 308 -27.80 -7.77 -7.07
C TRP A 308 -26.57 -8.57 -6.69
N GLN A 309 -26.06 -9.41 -7.58
CA GLN A 309 -24.85 -10.19 -7.36
C GLN A 309 -23.62 -9.25 -7.28
N THR A 310 -23.41 -8.37 -8.26
CA THR A 310 -22.31 -7.41 -8.27
C THR A 310 -22.33 -6.51 -7.04
N PHE A 311 -23.53 -6.05 -6.64
CA PHE A 311 -23.69 -5.22 -5.44
C PHE A 311 -23.29 -5.97 -4.17
N THR A 312 -23.83 -7.18 -3.96
CA THR A 312 -23.55 -7.97 -2.76
C THR A 312 -22.10 -8.44 -2.70
N GLU A 313 -21.52 -8.85 -3.83
CA GLU A 313 -20.11 -9.25 -3.90
C GLU A 313 -19.16 -8.09 -3.62
N SER A 314 -19.44 -6.88 -4.17
CA SER A 314 -18.62 -5.69 -3.90
C SER A 314 -18.71 -5.27 -2.43
N LEU A 315 -19.91 -5.27 -1.86
CA LEU A 315 -20.13 -4.96 -0.46
C LEU A 315 -19.43 -5.96 0.46
N MET A 316 -19.55 -7.26 0.15
CA MET A 316 -18.90 -8.32 0.93
C MET A 316 -17.37 -8.24 0.82
N GLY A 317 -16.81 -7.94 -0.36
CA GLY A 317 -15.39 -7.71 -0.59
C GLY A 317 -14.90 -6.54 0.26
N ALA A 318 -15.59 -5.41 0.19
CA ALA A 318 -15.28 -4.23 0.99
C ALA A 318 -15.34 -4.50 2.49
N THR A 319 -16.40 -5.18 2.95
CA THR A 319 -16.58 -5.53 4.37
C THR A 319 -15.43 -6.39 4.89
N ARG A 320 -15.03 -7.43 4.14
CA ARG A 320 -13.91 -8.32 4.53
C ARG A 320 -12.60 -7.56 4.65
N THR A 321 -12.27 -6.75 3.67
CA THR A 321 -11.04 -5.96 3.65
C THR A 321 -11.05 -4.91 4.76
N SER A 322 -12.16 -4.20 4.94
CA SER A 322 -12.30 -3.19 5.99
C SER A 322 -12.20 -3.79 7.39
N ALA A 323 -12.85 -4.93 7.63
CA ALA A 323 -12.76 -5.64 8.92
C ALA A 323 -11.34 -6.11 9.24
N MET A 324 -10.62 -6.59 8.22
CA MET A 324 -9.20 -6.99 8.38
C MET A 324 -8.34 -5.77 8.76
N ILE A 325 -8.48 -4.66 8.05
CA ILE A 325 -7.70 -3.45 8.32
C ILE A 325 -8.07 -2.85 9.68
N ALA A 326 -9.35 -2.81 10.03
CA ALA A 326 -9.80 -2.35 11.35
C ALA A 326 -9.19 -3.17 12.49
N LEU A 327 -9.14 -4.51 12.34
CA LEU A 327 -8.51 -5.38 13.33
C LEU A 327 -7.02 -5.10 13.49
N ILE A 328 -6.31 -4.83 12.39
CA ILE A 328 -4.88 -4.46 12.41
C ILE A 328 -4.69 -3.11 13.11
N LEU A 329 -5.50 -2.11 12.79
CA LEU A 329 -5.43 -0.78 13.41
C LEU A 329 -5.72 -0.82 14.91
N MET A 330 -6.72 -1.60 15.34
CA MET A 330 -7.00 -1.83 16.76
C MET A 330 -5.81 -2.45 17.48
N GLY A 331 -5.20 -3.49 16.88
CA GLY A 331 -4.02 -4.15 17.42
C GLY A 331 -2.81 -3.22 17.52
N ALA A 332 -2.60 -2.40 16.49
CA ALA A 332 -1.49 -1.45 16.46
C ALA A 332 -1.68 -0.31 17.48
N ALA A 333 -2.88 0.23 17.62
CA ALA A 333 -3.16 1.26 18.63
C ALA A 333 -2.89 0.71 20.04
N ALA A 334 -3.32 -0.52 20.32
CA ALA A 334 -3.04 -1.19 21.57
C ALA A 334 -1.52 -1.41 21.77
N LEU A 335 -0.80 -1.84 20.71
CA LEU A 335 0.65 -2.03 20.76
C LEU A 335 1.38 -0.70 20.98
N ALA A 336 1.00 0.36 20.27
CA ALA A 336 1.57 1.70 20.45
C ALA A 336 1.43 2.18 21.88
N GLN A 337 0.25 2.02 22.48
CA GLN A 337 0.02 2.33 23.88
C GLN A 337 0.92 1.51 24.80
N SER A 338 0.99 0.20 24.57
CA SER A 338 1.86 -0.71 25.33
C SER A 338 3.32 -0.29 25.24
N MET A 339 3.81 -0.01 24.02
CA MET A 339 5.20 0.44 23.79
C MET A 339 5.50 1.76 24.51
N GLY A 340 4.54 2.68 24.60
CA GLY A 340 4.69 3.92 25.36
C GLY A 340 5.09 3.68 26.83
N PHE A 341 4.57 2.61 27.46
CA PHE A 341 4.91 2.25 28.85
C PHE A 341 6.24 1.50 28.99
N THR A 342 6.74 0.90 27.93
CA THR A 342 8.04 0.19 27.98
C THR A 342 9.24 1.14 28.04
N GLY A 343 9.07 2.41 27.70
CA GLY A 343 10.16 3.35 27.50
C GLY A 343 11.02 3.10 26.26
N LEU A 344 10.69 2.04 25.49
CA LEU A 344 11.46 1.65 24.30
C LEU A 344 11.54 2.73 23.23
N PRO A 345 10.47 3.43 22.83
CA PRO A 345 10.57 4.48 21.82
C PRO A 345 11.57 5.57 22.21
N ARG A 346 11.58 5.94 23.51
CA ARG A 346 12.53 6.90 24.05
C ARG A 346 13.95 6.36 24.04
N ALA A 347 14.18 5.15 24.52
CA ALA A 347 15.49 4.52 24.53
C ALA A 347 16.07 4.37 23.11
N LEU A 348 15.24 4.02 22.14
CA LEU A 348 15.63 3.96 20.73
C LEU A 348 15.98 5.35 20.17
N ALA A 349 15.16 6.36 20.47
CA ALA A 349 15.45 7.74 20.05
C ALA A 349 16.76 8.25 20.64
N GLU A 350 17.02 8.02 21.95
CA GLU A 350 18.28 8.37 22.62
C GLU A 350 19.48 7.58 22.05
N TRP A 351 19.31 6.29 21.75
CA TRP A 351 20.34 5.47 21.13
C TRP A 351 20.71 5.97 19.72
N ILE A 352 19.71 6.30 18.89
CA ILE A 352 19.93 6.88 17.55
C ILE A 352 20.60 8.25 17.65
N ALA A 353 20.16 9.09 18.60
CA ALA A 353 20.80 10.38 18.86
C ALA A 353 22.27 10.22 19.28
N SER A 354 22.58 9.18 20.07
CA SER A 354 23.96 8.87 20.50
C SER A 354 24.89 8.41 19.38
N MET A 355 24.32 7.93 18.26
CA MET A 355 25.07 7.53 17.07
C MET A 355 25.55 8.73 16.24
N ASP A 356 25.08 9.94 16.55
CA ASP A 356 25.36 11.19 15.81
C ASP A 356 25.17 11.03 14.28
N LEU A 357 24.12 10.26 13.92
CA LEU A 357 23.80 10.00 12.53
C LEU A 357 23.28 11.26 11.86
N SER A 358 23.77 11.55 10.66
CA SER A 358 23.12 12.57 9.84
C SER A 358 21.69 12.14 9.50
N VAL A 359 20.78 13.09 9.33
CA VAL A 359 19.38 12.83 8.94
C VAL A 359 19.32 11.98 7.66
N PHE A 360 20.23 12.20 6.72
CA PHE A 360 20.33 11.42 5.48
C PHE A 360 20.70 9.96 5.74
N THR A 361 21.60 9.70 6.69
CA THR A 361 21.97 8.33 7.09
C THR A 361 20.79 7.63 7.76
N LEU A 362 20.03 8.36 8.58
CA LEU A 362 18.81 7.83 9.20
C LEU A 362 17.76 7.48 8.14
N ILE A 363 17.52 8.33 7.14
CA ILE A 363 16.60 8.05 6.04
C ILE A 363 17.07 6.81 5.24
N ALA A 364 18.36 6.68 4.97
CA ALA A 364 18.90 5.50 4.28
C ALA A 364 18.71 4.21 5.11
N ALA A 365 18.96 4.28 6.42
CA ALA A 365 18.72 3.15 7.33
C ALA A 365 17.23 2.76 7.38
N LEU A 366 16.34 3.75 7.48
CA LEU A 366 14.89 3.54 7.44
C LEU A 366 14.44 2.96 6.08
N THR A 367 15.04 3.40 4.97
CA THR A 367 14.75 2.82 3.64
C THR A 367 15.05 1.33 3.62
N ILE A 368 16.23 0.92 4.10
CA ILE A 368 16.62 -0.49 4.17
C ILE A 368 15.68 -1.27 5.11
N PHE A 369 15.38 -0.70 6.27
CA PHE A 369 14.49 -1.29 7.27
C PHE A 369 13.09 -1.57 6.70
N PHE A 370 12.46 -0.57 6.05
CA PHE A 370 11.14 -0.73 5.46
C PHE A 370 11.14 -1.72 4.28
N ILE A 371 12.21 -1.74 3.48
CA ILE A 371 12.34 -2.75 2.41
C ILE A 371 12.36 -4.16 3.01
N ILE A 372 13.15 -4.38 4.07
CA ILE A 372 13.23 -5.70 4.73
C ILE A 372 11.88 -6.11 5.30
N ILE A 373 11.24 -5.26 6.10
CA ILE A 373 9.95 -5.56 6.72
C ILE A 373 8.85 -5.74 5.67
N GLY A 374 8.77 -4.82 4.72
CA GLY A 374 7.73 -4.85 3.69
C GLY A 374 7.88 -5.98 2.67
N CYS A 375 9.06 -6.65 2.59
CA CYS A 375 9.19 -7.91 1.85
C CYS A 375 8.32 -9.04 2.44
N PHE A 376 8.02 -9.00 3.75
CA PHE A 376 7.28 -10.03 4.47
C PHE A 376 5.84 -9.64 4.77
N LEU A 377 5.56 -8.34 4.90
CA LEU A 377 4.26 -7.78 5.24
C LEU A 377 3.67 -7.01 4.07
N ASP A 378 2.35 -6.91 4.04
CA ASP A 378 1.68 -5.99 3.11
C ASP A 378 1.89 -4.53 3.52
N GLY A 379 1.58 -3.60 2.61
CA GLY A 379 1.86 -2.18 2.80
C GLY A 379 1.19 -1.58 4.03
N ILE A 380 -0.06 -1.94 4.29
CA ILE A 380 -0.82 -1.44 5.42
C ILE A 380 -0.25 -1.96 6.74
N SER A 381 -0.02 -3.28 6.83
CA SER A 381 0.56 -3.91 8.01
C SER A 381 1.95 -3.37 8.33
N SER A 382 2.78 -3.11 7.31
CA SER A 382 4.12 -2.55 7.47
C SER A 382 4.07 -1.16 8.11
N VAL A 383 3.18 -0.27 7.62
CA VAL A 383 3.01 1.08 8.17
C VAL A 383 2.53 1.02 9.62
N VAL A 384 1.46 0.28 9.86
CA VAL A 384 0.82 0.22 11.17
C VAL A 384 1.74 -0.35 12.25
N LEU A 385 2.50 -1.40 11.91
CA LEU A 385 3.44 -2.05 12.83
C LEU A 385 4.60 -1.12 13.22
N THR A 386 5.10 -0.33 12.26
CA THR A 386 6.34 0.40 12.44
C THR A 386 6.15 1.82 12.97
N MET A 387 5.03 2.47 12.65
CA MET A 387 4.81 3.88 13.01
C MET A 387 4.80 4.12 14.51
N ALA A 388 4.30 3.19 15.32
CA ALA A 388 4.31 3.29 16.77
C ALA A 388 5.73 3.49 17.36
N VAL A 389 6.76 3.00 16.66
CA VAL A 389 8.17 3.08 17.09
C VAL A 389 8.91 4.18 16.33
N ILE A 390 8.66 4.33 15.04
CA ILE A 390 9.44 5.23 14.17
C ILE A 390 8.98 6.68 14.26
N GLU A 391 7.68 6.94 14.45
CA GLU A 391 7.15 8.31 14.52
C GLU A 391 7.90 9.18 15.54
N PRO A 392 8.13 8.76 16.80
CA PRO A 392 8.89 9.57 17.75
C PRO A 392 10.36 9.80 17.37
N MET A 393 10.93 8.94 16.52
CA MET A 393 12.34 9.02 16.07
C MET A 393 12.54 10.03 14.94
N VAL A 394 11.51 10.26 14.11
CA VAL A 394 11.57 11.16 12.97
C VAL A 394 10.84 12.47 13.20
N ASN A 395 9.95 12.53 14.19
CA ASN A 395 9.22 13.76 14.55
C ASN A 395 10.08 14.63 15.47
N ILE A 396 11.26 15.00 15.00
CA ILE A 396 12.27 15.79 15.72
C ILE A 396 12.60 17.07 14.93
N PRO A 397 13.04 18.17 15.63
CA PRO A 397 13.36 19.43 14.97
C PRO A 397 14.37 19.28 13.82
N ALA A 398 15.42 18.48 13.98
CA ALA A 398 16.42 18.26 12.94
C ALA A 398 15.86 17.70 11.63
N PHE A 399 14.76 16.95 11.67
CA PHE A 399 14.05 16.48 10.49
C PHE A 399 13.22 17.62 9.85
N GLN A 400 12.53 18.39 10.68
CA GLN A 400 11.65 19.47 10.25
C GLN A 400 12.46 20.64 9.64
N ASP A 401 13.60 20.97 10.18
CA ASP A 401 14.52 22.02 9.69
C ASP A 401 15.01 21.76 8.27
N LEU A 402 15.06 20.49 7.84
CA LEU A 402 15.40 20.06 6.49
C LEU A 402 14.18 19.95 5.55
N GLY A 403 12.99 20.35 6.00
CA GLY A 403 11.76 20.27 5.23
C GLY A 403 11.07 18.90 5.26
N PHE A 404 11.53 17.96 6.09
CA PHE A 404 10.96 16.62 6.22
C PHE A 404 9.82 16.61 7.24
N SER A 405 8.66 17.15 6.87
CA SER A 405 7.44 17.09 7.68
C SER A 405 6.90 15.65 7.79
N MET A 406 5.98 15.42 8.73
CA MET A 406 5.28 14.12 8.84
C MET A 406 4.45 13.79 7.59
N ILE A 407 3.99 14.81 6.84
CA ILE A 407 3.35 14.61 5.53
C ILE A 407 4.38 14.08 4.51
N TRP A 408 5.57 14.70 4.42
CA TRP A 408 6.67 14.21 3.59
C TRP A 408 7.05 12.77 3.96
N PHE A 409 7.16 12.50 5.26
CA PHE A 409 7.52 11.16 5.76
C PHE A 409 6.47 10.10 5.37
N GLY A 410 5.20 10.45 5.37
CA GLY A 410 4.12 9.57 4.88
C GLY A 410 4.30 9.18 3.42
N ILE A 411 4.66 10.14 2.56
CA ILE A 411 4.94 9.87 1.14
C ILE A 411 6.20 9.01 0.99
N PHE A 412 7.27 9.32 1.74
CA PHE A 412 8.49 8.53 1.77
C PHE A 412 8.20 7.07 2.14
N VAL A 413 7.47 6.84 3.24
CA VAL A 413 7.12 5.49 3.71
C VAL A 413 6.33 4.72 2.65
N VAL A 414 5.35 5.35 2.00
CA VAL A 414 4.57 4.69 0.94
C VAL A 414 5.49 4.26 -0.22
N VAL A 415 6.39 5.12 -0.68
CA VAL A 415 7.33 4.75 -1.75
C VAL A 415 8.19 3.56 -1.36
N VAL A 416 8.76 3.58 -0.15
CA VAL A 416 9.68 2.52 0.30
C VAL A 416 8.94 1.21 0.57
N VAL A 417 7.75 1.26 1.14
CA VAL A 417 6.89 0.07 1.34
C VAL A 417 6.49 -0.53 -0.01
N GLU A 418 6.17 0.29 -1.01
CA GLU A 418 5.87 -0.19 -2.36
C GLU A 418 7.09 -0.80 -3.06
N MET A 419 8.30 -0.28 -2.81
CA MET A 419 9.55 -0.93 -3.26
C MET A 419 9.65 -2.35 -2.69
N ALA A 420 9.33 -2.54 -1.42
CA ALA A 420 9.34 -3.85 -0.77
C ALA A 420 8.34 -4.83 -1.39
N GLN A 421 7.18 -4.34 -1.87
CA GLN A 421 6.15 -5.17 -2.51
C GLN A 421 6.61 -5.83 -3.83
N ILE A 422 7.61 -5.28 -4.48
CA ILE A 422 8.22 -5.82 -5.70
C ILE A 422 9.62 -6.41 -5.47
N THR A 423 10.00 -6.65 -4.20
CA THR A 423 11.32 -7.15 -3.80
C THR A 423 11.22 -8.55 -3.19
N PRO A 424 12.07 -9.53 -3.61
CA PRO A 424 12.16 -10.83 -2.94
C PRO A 424 12.57 -10.69 -1.46
N PRO A 425 12.24 -11.67 -0.57
CA PRO A 425 11.83 -13.05 -0.87
C PRO A 425 10.34 -13.23 -1.14
N ILE A 426 9.46 -12.39 -0.55
CA ILE A 426 8.02 -12.55 -0.74
C ILE A 426 7.54 -11.55 -1.80
N GLY A 427 7.54 -10.24 -1.49
CA GLY A 427 7.07 -9.20 -2.41
C GLY A 427 5.65 -9.43 -2.87
N PHE A 428 4.66 -8.92 -2.14
CA PHE A 428 3.24 -9.25 -2.34
C PHE A 428 2.79 -9.14 -3.80
N ASN A 429 3.20 -8.08 -4.51
CA ASN A 429 2.87 -7.90 -5.93
C ASN A 429 3.53 -8.93 -6.84
N LEU A 430 4.69 -9.48 -6.47
CA LEU A 430 5.34 -10.56 -7.22
C LEU A 430 4.52 -11.85 -7.15
N PHE A 431 3.92 -12.16 -6.00
CA PHE A 431 3.02 -13.31 -5.85
C PHE A 431 1.73 -13.16 -6.65
N VAL A 432 1.15 -11.97 -6.64
CA VAL A 432 -0.03 -11.68 -7.47
C VAL A 432 0.29 -11.91 -8.95
N LEU A 433 1.44 -11.39 -9.42
CA LEU A 433 1.91 -11.62 -10.80
C LEU A 433 2.17 -13.09 -11.07
N GLN A 434 2.79 -13.81 -10.14
CA GLN A 434 3.02 -15.25 -10.27
C GLN A 434 1.71 -16.01 -10.51
N GLY A 435 0.67 -15.71 -9.73
CA GLY A 435 -0.66 -16.29 -9.89
C GLY A 435 -1.31 -15.98 -11.24
N MET A 436 -1.02 -14.79 -11.82
CA MET A 436 -1.58 -14.37 -13.11
C MET A 436 -0.85 -14.95 -14.32
N ILE A 437 0.47 -15.13 -14.23
CA ILE A 437 1.35 -15.43 -15.37
C ILE A 437 1.83 -16.88 -15.36
N GLY A 438 1.89 -17.51 -14.18
CA GLY A 438 2.36 -18.87 -13.99
C GLY A 438 3.88 -19.04 -14.14
N LYS A 439 4.67 -17.95 -14.00
CA LYS A 439 6.15 -17.99 -14.06
C LYS A 439 6.74 -18.09 -12.65
N GLU A 440 8.00 -18.53 -12.58
CA GLU A 440 8.74 -18.57 -11.32
C GLU A 440 8.93 -17.16 -10.73
N ILE A 441 8.80 -17.03 -9.43
CA ILE A 441 8.91 -15.75 -8.72
C ILE A 441 10.27 -15.09 -8.95
N GLY A 442 11.34 -15.87 -9.05
CA GLY A 442 12.69 -15.36 -9.33
C GLY A 442 12.82 -14.70 -10.70
N TYR A 443 12.10 -15.21 -11.71
CA TYR A 443 12.02 -14.56 -13.03
C TYR A 443 11.26 -13.25 -12.95
N ILE A 444 10.08 -13.25 -12.28
CA ILE A 444 9.24 -12.04 -12.12
C ILE A 444 10.01 -10.96 -11.35
N ALA A 445 10.72 -11.34 -10.30
CA ALA A 445 11.54 -10.42 -9.52
C ALA A 445 12.65 -9.77 -10.38
N LYS A 446 13.32 -10.54 -11.25
CA LYS A 446 14.32 -9.99 -12.18
C LYS A 446 13.71 -8.94 -13.13
N THR A 447 12.47 -9.14 -13.58
CA THR A 447 11.79 -8.15 -14.44
C THR A 447 11.45 -6.86 -13.70
N ALA A 448 11.26 -6.92 -12.39
CA ALA A 448 10.94 -5.77 -11.54
C ALA A 448 12.17 -4.93 -11.14
N ILE A 449 13.42 -5.47 -11.27
CA ILE A 449 14.64 -4.76 -10.87
C ILE A 449 14.76 -3.34 -11.46
N PRO A 450 14.54 -3.11 -12.77
CA PRO A 450 14.64 -1.74 -13.29
C PRO A 450 13.65 -0.78 -12.65
N MET A 451 12.43 -1.24 -12.36
CA MET A 451 11.40 -0.43 -11.69
C MET A 451 11.79 -0.14 -10.25
N PHE A 452 12.31 -1.12 -9.53
CA PHE A 452 12.87 -0.95 -8.20
C PHE A 452 13.96 0.13 -8.17
N LEU A 453 14.91 0.09 -9.11
CA LEU A 453 15.98 1.10 -9.19
C LEU A 453 15.44 2.51 -9.48
N ILE A 454 14.39 2.63 -10.28
CA ILE A 454 13.70 3.90 -10.50
C ILE A 454 13.06 4.40 -9.21
N MET A 455 12.47 3.52 -8.40
CA MET A 455 11.91 3.90 -7.10
C MET A 455 13.00 4.30 -6.09
N VAL A 456 14.18 3.65 -6.11
CA VAL A 456 15.36 4.12 -5.34
C VAL A 456 15.74 5.55 -5.76
N LEU A 457 15.76 5.82 -7.07
CA LEU A 457 16.00 7.17 -7.58
C LEU A 457 14.90 8.15 -7.13
N MET A 458 13.63 7.70 -7.10
CA MET A 458 12.53 8.53 -6.59
C MET A 458 12.70 8.87 -5.11
N VAL A 459 13.15 7.92 -4.28
CA VAL A 459 13.49 8.19 -2.87
C VAL A 459 14.59 9.25 -2.79
N ALA A 460 15.65 9.14 -3.59
CA ALA A 460 16.72 10.14 -3.63
C ALA A 460 16.18 11.53 -4.05
N ILE A 461 15.30 11.58 -5.04
CA ILE A 461 14.65 12.83 -5.49
C ILE A 461 13.80 13.43 -4.37
N LEU A 462 13.01 12.64 -3.65
CA LEU A 462 12.20 13.11 -2.51
C LEU A 462 13.06 13.68 -1.37
N VAL A 463 14.24 13.10 -1.14
CA VAL A 463 15.19 13.57 -0.14
C VAL A 463 15.87 14.87 -0.58
N MET A 464 16.20 15.00 -1.87
CA MET A 464 16.84 16.21 -2.42
C MET A 464 15.85 17.36 -2.59
N PHE A 465 14.58 17.07 -2.84
CA PHE A 465 13.52 18.04 -3.11
C PHE A 465 12.28 17.71 -2.27
N PRO A 466 12.28 18.01 -0.95
CA PRO A 466 11.14 17.72 -0.06
C PRO A 466 9.85 18.40 -0.51
N GLU A 467 9.98 19.55 -1.18
CA GLU A 467 8.86 20.35 -1.68
C GLU A 467 7.97 19.56 -2.67
N LEU A 468 8.50 18.52 -3.31
CA LEU A 468 7.68 17.65 -4.16
C LEU A 468 6.48 17.05 -3.42
N ALA A 469 6.63 16.77 -2.12
CA ALA A 469 5.55 16.25 -1.30
C ALA A 469 4.82 17.32 -0.48
N THR A 470 5.45 18.47 -0.20
CA THR A 470 4.88 19.47 0.72
C THR A 470 4.28 20.69 0.02
N TRP A 471 4.79 21.06 -1.16
CA TRP A 471 4.34 22.27 -1.87
C TRP A 471 2.85 22.29 -2.18
N LEU A 472 2.29 21.21 -2.73
CA LEU A 472 0.88 21.18 -3.14
C LEU A 472 -0.08 21.18 -1.93
N PRO A 473 0.16 20.44 -0.83
CA PRO A 473 -0.63 20.54 0.40
C PRO A 473 -0.61 21.93 1.05
N GLU A 474 0.52 22.66 0.97
CA GLU A 474 0.64 24.00 1.53
C GLU A 474 -0.16 25.04 0.74
N THR A 475 -0.31 24.84 -0.59
CA THR A 475 -1.09 25.70 -1.46
C THR A 475 -2.59 25.40 -1.46
N ALA A 476 -2.98 24.19 -1.00
CA ALA A 476 -4.38 23.80 -0.91
C ALA A 476 -5.09 24.56 0.21
N ARG A 477 -6.34 24.98 -0.04
CA ARG A 477 -7.17 25.62 0.99
C ARG A 477 -7.45 24.61 2.10
N SER A 478 -7.00 24.92 3.32
CA SER A 478 -7.37 24.11 4.48
C SER A 478 -8.88 24.28 4.73
N THR A 479 -9.64 23.20 4.67
CA THR A 479 -10.98 23.17 5.29
C THR A 479 -10.79 23.41 6.79
N PRO A 480 -11.52 24.35 7.40
CA PRO A 480 -11.60 24.40 8.85
C PRO A 480 -12.14 23.04 9.32
N GLY A 481 -11.36 22.32 10.15
CA GLY A 481 -11.76 21.06 10.74
C GLY A 481 -12.86 21.23 11.77
#